data_62e9e7338e4003f1f1f7afa6c96159ec
#
_entry.id   62e9e7338e4003f1f1f7afa6c96159ec
#
_cell.length_a   1.000
_cell.length_b   1.000
_cell.length_c   1.000
_cell.angle_alpha   90.00
_cell.angle_beta   90.00
_cell.angle_gamma   90.00
#
_symmetry.space_group_name_H-M   'P 1'
#
loop_
_entity.id
_entity.type
_entity.pdbx_description
1 polymer ?
#
loop_
_entity_poly.entity_id
_entity_poly.type
_entity_poly.pdbx_seq_one_letter_code
_entity_poly.pdbx_strand_id
1 'polypeptide(L)'
;MHMVKKEVLRDINGRNDHIAQHVKEHLEERHIFAVNIMGAPGAGKTTSLENLIRALPVKSYVIEGDIESDIDTERLKKQGISAAQINTFGACHLDAPLMHNAVHNMEMDEGGILFIENVGNLVCPAEFSIGEHIKMLI
;
A
#
# COMPACT_ATOMS: atom_id res chain seq x y z
N MET A 1 34.39 2.09 4.99
CA MET A 1 33.13 1.91 5.73
C MET A 1 31.92 2.52 5.02
N HIS A 2 32.00 3.74 4.50
CA HIS A 2 30.89 4.35 3.74
C HIS A 2 30.49 3.57 2.47
N MET A 3 31.43 2.97 1.75
CA MET A 3 31.13 2.19 0.55
C MET A 3 30.36 0.92 0.85
N VAL A 4 30.67 0.23 1.94
CA VAL A 4 29.96 -1.01 2.36
C VAL A 4 28.49 -0.71 2.69
N LYS A 5 28.24 0.40 3.41
CA LYS A 5 26.85 0.82 3.71
C LYS A 5 26.05 1.17 2.47
N LYS A 6 26.68 1.84 1.49
CA LYS A 6 26.02 2.19 0.22
C LYS A 6 25.68 0.95 -0.60
N GLU A 7 26.58 -0.04 -0.66
CA GLU A 7 26.34 -1.28 -1.36
C GLU A 7 25.20 -2.09 -0.73
N VAL A 8 25.18 -2.20 0.60
CA VAL A 8 24.11 -2.89 1.33
C VAL A 8 22.76 -2.20 1.08
N LEU A 9 22.70 -0.88 1.10
CA LEU A 9 21.48 -0.11 0.83
C LEU A 9 21.00 -0.31 -0.60
N ARG A 10 21.91 -0.32 -1.58
CA ARG A 10 21.57 -0.62 -2.99
C ARG A 10 20.99 -2.01 -3.14
N ASP A 11 21.58 -3.01 -2.48
CA ASP A 11 21.09 -4.39 -2.54
C ASP A 11 19.69 -4.51 -1.93
N ILE A 12 19.45 -3.86 -0.79
CA ILE A 12 18.14 -3.84 -0.14
C ILE A 12 17.10 -3.16 -1.02
N ASN A 13 17.42 -2.00 -1.56
CA ASN A 13 16.53 -1.25 -2.46
C ASN A 13 16.29 -2.01 -3.76
N GLY A 14 17.31 -2.64 -4.33
CA GLY A 14 17.18 -3.45 -5.53
C GLY A 14 16.27 -4.65 -5.33
N ARG A 15 16.36 -5.32 -4.18
CA ARG A 15 15.46 -6.43 -3.83
C ARG A 15 14.03 -5.95 -3.64
N ASN A 16 13.85 -4.82 -2.95
CA ASN A 16 12.54 -4.22 -2.77
C ASN A 16 11.91 -3.87 -4.12
N ASP A 17 12.65 -3.22 -5.00
CA ASP A 17 12.18 -2.84 -6.34
C ASP A 17 11.82 -4.05 -7.18
N HIS A 18 12.59 -5.12 -7.11
CA HIS A 18 12.31 -6.36 -7.81
C HIS A 18 11.00 -6.99 -7.34
N ILE A 19 10.78 -7.06 -6.03
CA ILE A 19 9.54 -7.59 -5.45
C ILE A 19 8.37 -6.66 -5.77
N ALA A 20 8.58 -5.34 -5.69
CA ALA A 20 7.56 -4.35 -6.05
C ALA A 20 7.09 -4.52 -7.50
N GLN A 21 8.01 -4.80 -8.42
CA GLN A 21 7.67 -5.06 -9.81
C GLN A 21 6.80 -6.32 -9.96
N HIS A 22 7.09 -7.37 -9.21
CA HIS A 22 6.26 -8.59 -9.19
C HIS A 22 4.85 -8.30 -8.65
N VAL A 23 4.75 -7.50 -7.60
CA VAL A 23 3.44 -7.07 -7.06
C VAL A 23 2.65 -6.33 -8.12
N LYS A 24 3.28 -5.38 -8.79
CA LYS A 24 2.66 -4.59 -9.85
C LYS A 24 2.17 -5.46 -11.02
N GLU A 25 3.00 -6.38 -11.49
CA GLU A 25 2.63 -7.32 -12.56
C GLU A 25 1.44 -8.20 -12.16
N HIS A 26 1.43 -8.69 -10.93
CA HIS A 26 0.33 -9.49 -10.41
C HIS A 26 -1.00 -8.71 -10.42
N LEU A 27 -0.95 -7.43 -10.01
CA LEU A 27 -2.12 -6.56 -10.05
C LEU A 27 -2.55 -6.25 -11.49
N GLU A 28 -1.61 -5.99 -12.38
CA GLU A 28 -1.90 -5.72 -13.80
C GLU A 28 -2.54 -6.93 -14.49
N GLU A 29 -2.11 -8.14 -14.20
CA GLU A 29 -2.74 -9.37 -14.71
C GLU A 29 -4.20 -9.47 -14.34
N ARG A 30 -4.59 -8.91 -13.19
CA ARG A 30 -5.96 -8.86 -12.71
C ARG A 30 -6.70 -7.58 -13.08
N HIS A 31 -6.06 -6.69 -13.84
CA HIS A 31 -6.61 -5.37 -14.21
C HIS A 31 -6.95 -4.51 -12.99
N ILE A 32 -6.15 -4.60 -11.94
CA ILE A 32 -6.28 -3.82 -10.71
C ILE A 32 -5.26 -2.69 -10.73
N PHE A 33 -5.74 -1.47 -10.50
CA PHE A 33 -4.93 -0.27 -10.39
C PHE A 33 -4.67 0.05 -8.92
N ALA A 34 -3.42 0.20 -8.53
CA ALA A 34 -3.04 0.42 -7.14
C ALA A 34 -2.61 1.87 -6.90
N VAL A 35 -3.17 2.45 -5.84
CA VAL A 35 -2.89 3.82 -5.39
C VAL A 35 -2.27 3.75 -4.00
N ASN A 36 -1.04 4.25 -3.88
CA ASN A 36 -0.34 4.34 -2.62
C ASN A 36 -0.62 5.72 -2.00
N ILE A 37 -1.43 5.74 -0.95
CA ILE A 37 -1.82 6.97 -0.26
C ILE A 37 -0.83 7.25 0.86
N MET A 38 -0.15 8.40 0.77
CA MET A 38 0.88 8.83 1.69
C MET A 38 0.51 10.17 2.30
N GLY A 39 1.00 10.43 3.48
CA GLY A 39 0.80 11.70 4.15
C GLY A 39 1.26 11.65 5.60
N ALA A 40 1.41 12.81 6.21
CA ALA A 40 1.74 12.93 7.62
C ALA A 40 0.60 12.38 8.50
N PRO A 41 0.89 11.98 9.74
CA PRO A 41 -0.15 11.64 10.70
C PRO A 41 -1.15 12.79 10.84
N GLY A 42 -2.44 12.48 10.80
CA GLY A 42 -3.49 13.49 10.90
C GLY A 42 -3.74 14.35 9.67
N ALA A 43 -3.12 14.01 8.52
CA ALA A 43 -3.28 14.78 7.28
C ALA A 43 -4.62 14.55 6.54
N GLY A 44 -5.43 13.59 7.01
CA GLY A 44 -6.72 13.26 6.39
C GLY A 44 -6.68 12.11 5.40
N LYS A 45 -5.68 11.25 5.46
CA LYS A 45 -5.58 10.06 4.59
C LYS A 45 -6.80 9.16 4.68
N THR A 46 -7.24 8.86 5.88
CA THR A 46 -8.41 8.01 6.13
C THR A 46 -9.68 8.61 5.51
N THR A 47 -9.94 9.89 5.76
CA THR A 47 -11.10 10.60 5.23
C THR A 47 -11.07 10.63 3.71
N SER A 48 -9.91 10.95 3.12
CA SER A 48 -9.74 10.96 1.67
C SER A 48 -9.99 9.59 1.05
N LEU A 49 -9.47 8.54 1.67
CA LEU A 49 -9.67 7.16 1.22
C LEU A 49 -11.14 6.77 1.25
N GLU A 50 -11.84 7.02 2.35
CA GLU A 50 -13.26 6.72 2.47
C GLU A 50 -14.10 7.47 1.43
N ASN A 51 -13.76 8.74 1.18
CA ASN A 51 -14.44 9.54 0.16
C ASN A 51 -14.19 9.01 -1.25
N LEU A 52 -12.98 8.59 -1.55
CA LEU A 52 -12.65 7.99 -2.84
C LEU A 52 -13.42 6.70 -3.08
N ILE A 53 -13.47 5.83 -2.09
CA ILE A 53 -14.21 4.56 -2.18
C ILE A 53 -15.69 4.82 -2.49
N ARG A 54 -16.31 5.81 -1.84
CA ARG A 54 -17.70 6.16 -2.05
C ARG A 54 -17.96 6.82 -3.41
N ALA A 55 -17.02 7.64 -3.87
CA ALA A 55 -17.20 8.44 -5.08
C ALA A 55 -16.95 7.66 -6.37
N LEU A 56 -16.10 6.65 -6.33
CA LEU A 56 -15.70 5.91 -7.53
C LEU A 56 -16.61 4.72 -7.78
N PRO A 57 -17.21 4.60 -8.98
CA PRO A 57 -18.13 3.51 -9.32
C PRO A 57 -17.39 2.26 -9.78
N VAL A 58 -16.35 1.86 -9.04
CA VAL A 58 -15.53 0.68 -9.34
C VAL A 58 -15.36 -0.16 -8.10
N LYS A 59 -14.98 -1.42 -8.28
CA LYS A 59 -14.60 -2.28 -7.14
C LYS A 59 -13.42 -1.67 -6.42
N SER A 60 -13.48 -1.67 -5.10
CA SER A 60 -12.42 -1.14 -4.24
C SER A 60 -11.89 -2.24 -3.33
N TYR A 61 -10.59 -2.24 -3.17
CA TYR A 61 -9.86 -3.09 -2.24
C TYR A 61 -8.99 -2.18 -1.37
N VAL A 62 -8.78 -2.56 -0.13
CA VAL A 62 -8.04 -1.70 0.82
C VAL A 62 -6.96 -2.50 1.54
N ILE A 63 -5.76 -1.96 1.54
CA ILE A 63 -4.68 -2.41 2.41
C ILE A 63 -4.35 -1.29 3.37
N GLU A 64 -4.43 -1.59 4.66
CA GLU A 64 -4.18 -0.64 5.74
C GLU A 64 -2.82 -0.91 6.36
N GLY A 65 -1.88 0.00 6.20
CA GLY A 65 -0.54 -0.09 6.77
C GLY A 65 -0.28 0.84 7.95
N ASP A 66 -1.19 1.78 8.20
CA ASP A 66 -1.05 2.73 9.31
C ASP A 66 -1.75 2.20 10.55
N ILE A 67 -0.97 1.89 11.60
CA ILE A 67 -1.49 1.39 12.87
C ILE A 67 -2.39 2.42 13.59
N GLU A 68 -2.20 3.71 13.29
CA GLU A 68 -2.98 4.80 13.86
C GLU A 68 -4.19 5.18 13.00
N SER A 69 -4.47 4.43 11.95
CA SER A 69 -5.60 4.70 11.07
C SER A 69 -6.94 4.45 11.78
N ASP A 70 -7.90 5.32 11.48
CA ASP A 70 -9.28 5.16 11.92
C ASP A 70 -10.09 4.23 11.00
N ILE A 71 -9.47 3.65 9.98
CA ILE A 71 -10.14 2.70 9.09
C ILE A 71 -10.40 1.40 9.82
N ASP A 72 -11.66 1.02 9.86
CA ASP A 72 -12.10 -0.27 10.37
C ASP A 72 -12.22 -1.26 9.20
N THR A 73 -11.22 -2.14 9.07
CA THR A 73 -11.19 -3.14 8.00
C THR A 73 -12.36 -4.13 8.12
N GLU A 74 -12.80 -4.45 9.31
CA GLU A 74 -13.95 -5.32 9.52
C GLU A 74 -15.25 -4.68 9.02
N ARG A 75 -15.40 -3.39 9.23
CA ARG A 75 -16.54 -2.63 8.70
C ARG A 75 -16.55 -2.61 7.18
N LEU A 76 -15.38 -2.44 6.55
CA LEU A 76 -15.25 -2.50 5.11
C LEU A 76 -15.62 -3.88 4.56
N LYS A 77 -15.17 -4.95 5.22
CA LYS A 77 -15.51 -6.31 4.85
C LYS A 77 -17.01 -6.57 4.92
N LYS A 78 -17.70 -6.03 5.93
CA LYS A 78 -19.16 -6.13 6.06
C LYS A 78 -19.89 -5.40 4.93
N GLN A 79 -19.27 -4.40 4.33
CA GLN A 79 -19.80 -3.69 3.16
C GLN A 79 -19.46 -4.38 1.83
N GLY A 80 -18.83 -5.55 1.86
CA GLY A 80 -18.41 -6.28 0.66
C GLY A 80 -17.09 -5.82 0.07
N ILE A 81 -16.33 -4.99 0.78
CA ILE A 81 -15.02 -4.51 0.35
C ILE A 81 -13.94 -5.43 0.92
N SER A 82 -13.11 -5.99 0.05
CA SER A 82 -11.95 -6.77 0.49
C SER A 82 -10.93 -5.84 1.12
N ALA A 83 -10.58 -6.12 2.35
CA ALA A 83 -9.66 -5.27 3.12
C ALA A 83 -8.71 -6.12 3.95
N ALA A 84 -7.48 -5.66 4.08
CA ALA A 84 -6.47 -6.30 4.89
C ALA A 84 -5.68 -5.25 5.67
N GLN A 85 -5.30 -5.59 6.89
CA GLN A 85 -4.41 -4.79 7.70
C GLN A 85 -3.04 -5.46 7.74
N ILE A 86 -1.99 -4.66 7.56
CA ILE A 86 -0.61 -5.12 7.61
C ILE A 86 0.03 -4.64 8.90
N ASN A 87 0.67 -5.56 9.62
CA ASN A 87 1.52 -5.20 10.74
C ASN A 87 2.91 -4.87 10.20
N THR A 88 3.33 -3.63 10.33
CA THR A 88 4.66 -3.16 9.90
C THR A 88 5.73 -3.34 10.98
N PHE A 89 5.37 -3.84 12.15
CA PHE A 89 6.29 -4.02 13.30
C PHE A 89 7.03 -2.72 13.68
N GLY A 90 6.35 -1.57 13.58
CA GLY A 90 6.91 -0.27 13.93
C GLY A 90 7.75 0.38 12.81
N ALA A 91 7.78 -0.20 11.63
CA ALA A 91 8.45 0.42 10.49
C ALA A 91 7.74 1.72 10.06
N CYS A 92 8.51 2.65 9.50
CA CYS A 92 7.99 3.95 9.07
C CYS A 92 7.36 3.94 7.68
N HIS A 93 7.33 2.80 7.01
CA HIS A 93 6.73 2.61 5.69
C HIS A 93 6.37 1.15 5.46
N LEU A 94 5.51 0.92 4.49
CA LEU A 94 5.29 -0.41 3.92
C LEU A 94 6.44 -0.72 2.94
N ASP A 95 6.84 -1.97 2.89
CA ASP A 95 7.80 -2.44 1.90
C ASP A 95 7.17 -3.45 0.94
N ALA A 96 7.89 -3.78 -0.13
CA ALA A 96 7.38 -4.67 -1.16
C ALA A 96 7.14 -6.11 -0.67
N PRO A 97 7.98 -6.71 0.19
CA PRO A 97 7.69 -8.03 0.76
C PRO A 97 6.37 -8.09 1.54
N LEU A 98 6.07 -7.07 2.35
CA LEU A 98 4.80 -6.99 3.08
C LEU A 98 3.62 -6.88 2.11
N MET A 99 3.75 -6.06 1.08
CA MET A 99 2.73 -5.92 0.05
C MET A 99 2.52 -7.21 -0.74
N HIS A 100 3.59 -7.89 -1.09
CA HIS A 100 3.53 -9.17 -1.79
C HIS A 100 2.68 -10.18 -1.01
N ASN A 101 2.96 -10.32 0.28
CA ASN A 101 2.19 -11.21 1.14
C ASN A 101 0.72 -10.79 1.26
N ALA A 102 0.46 -9.51 1.44
CA ALA A 102 -0.90 -8.99 1.57
C ALA A 102 -1.72 -9.21 0.30
N VAL A 103 -1.16 -8.91 -0.85
CA VAL A 103 -1.85 -9.05 -2.15
C VAL A 103 -2.14 -10.52 -2.46
N HIS A 104 -1.21 -11.42 -2.14
CA HIS A 104 -1.41 -12.86 -2.37
C HIS A 104 -2.43 -13.49 -1.42
N ASN A 105 -2.61 -12.92 -0.23
CA ASN A 105 -3.54 -13.43 0.77
C ASN A 105 -4.93 -12.79 0.72
N MET A 106 -5.10 -11.72 -0.07
CA MET A 106 -6.39 -11.06 -0.23
C MET A 106 -7.22 -11.71 -1.33
N GLU A 107 -8.53 -11.76 -1.09
CA GLU A 107 -9.48 -12.09 -2.15
C GLU A 107 -9.73 -10.85 -3.00
N MET A 108 -9.23 -10.87 -4.22
CA MET A 108 -9.47 -9.82 -5.20
C MET A 108 -9.95 -10.43 -6.49
N ASP A 109 -11.08 -9.94 -6.98
CA ASP A 109 -11.60 -10.29 -8.29
C ASP A 109 -10.83 -9.59 -9.39
N GLU A 110 -11.28 -9.72 -10.64
CA GLU A 110 -10.72 -8.99 -11.76
C GLU A 110 -11.26 -7.56 -11.78
N GLY A 111 -10.38 -6.60 -11.99
CA GLY A 111 -10.72 -5.18 -12.11
C GLY A 111 -10.88 -4.46 -10.79
N GLY A 112 -10.82 -3.15 -10.84
CA GLY A 112 -10.99 -2.28 -9.68
C GLY A 112 -9.74 -1.53 -9.25
N ILE A 113 -9.83 -0.90 -8.09
CA ILE A 113 -8.75 -0.11 -7.53
C ILE A 113 -8.36 -0.65 -6.15
N LEU A 114 -7.08 -0.88 -5.97
CA LEU A 114 -6.50 -1.18 -4.66
C LEU A 114 -5.98 0.11 -4.05
N PHE A 115 -6.59 0.52 -2.95
CA PHE A 115 -6.13 1.65 -2.15
C PHE A 115 -5.21 1.13 -1.04
N ILE A 116 -4.04 1.71 -0.95
CA ILE A 116 -3.06 1.36 0.08
C ILE A 116 -2.87 2.58 0.95
N GLU A 117 -3.30 2.54 2.20
CA GLU A 117 -2.97 3.58 3.17
C GLU A 117 -1.61 3.25 3.79
N ASN A 118 -0.58 3.97 3.38
CA ASN A 118 0.76 3.80 3.91
C ASN A 118 0.88 4.36 5.33
N VAL A 119 1.96 4.02 6.00
CA VAL A 119 2.24 4.52 7.35
C VAL A 119 2.27 6.06 7.33
N GLY A 120 1.77 6.68 8.39
CA GLY A 120 1.73 8.14 8.53
C GLY A 120 3.13 8.75 8.60
N ASN A 121 3.69 9.08 7.44
CA ASN A 121 5.05 9.56 7.24
C ASN A 121 5.16 10.15 5.84
N LEU A 122 5.87 11.27 5.68
CA LEU A 122 6.06 11.93 4.39
C LEU A 122 7.35 11.51 3.67
N VAL A 123 8.34 10.99 4.39
CA VAL A 123 9.68 10.74 3.85
C VAL A 123 9.85 9.29 3.41
N CYS A 124 9.76 8.36 4.35
CA CYS A 124 10.04 6.95 4.07
C CYS A 124 9.12 6.33 3.00
N PRO A 125 7.79 6.52 3.06
CA PRO A 125 6.91 5.93 2.05
C PRO A 125 7.15 6.46 0.63
N ALA A 126 7.63 7.70 0.50
CA ALA A 126 7.90 8.30 -0.80
C ALA A 126 9.10 7.68 -1.52
N GLU A 127 10.04 7.11 -0.78
CA GLU A 127 11.30 6.57 -1.32
C GLU A 127 11.20 5.11 -1.77
N PHE A 128 10.18 4.38 -1.32
CA PHE A 128 10.07 2.94 -1.57
C PHE A 128 8.89 2.60 -2.46
N SER A 129 9.16 1.86 -3.53
CA SER A 129 8.12 1.26 -4.36
C SER A 129 7.53 0.02 -3.67
N ILE A 130 6.22 -0.12 -3.73
CA ILE A 130 5.50 -1.26 -3.15
C ILE A 130 4.61 -1.97 -4.17
N GLY A 131 4.78 -1.67 -5.46
CA GLY A 131 3.99 -2.23 -6.54
C GLY A 131 2.81 -1.36 -6.95
N GLU A 132 2.74 -0.14 -6.48
CA GLU A 132 1.71 0.83 -6.84
C GLU A 132 1.88 1.36 -8.26
N HIS A 133 0.78 1.78 -8.86
CA HIS A 133 0.78 2.48 -10.14
C HIS A 133 0.98 3.97 -9.96
N ILE A 134 0.38 4.55 -8.92
CA ILE A 134 0.58 5.96 -8.57
C ILE A 134 0.77 6.12 -7.07
N LYS A 135 1.44 7.20 -6.71
CA LYS A 135 1.55 7.69 -5.33
C LYS A 135 0.68 8.92 -5.18
N MET A 136 -0.17 8.93 -4.18
CA MET A 136 -1.05 10.05 -3.86
C MET A 136 -0.63 10.65 -2.52
N LEU A 137 -0.28 11.93 -2.54
CA LEU A 137 0.09 12.66 -1.33
C LEU A 137 -1.11 13.47 -0.85
N ILE A 138 -1.40 13.33 0.43
CA ILE A 138 -2.44 14.08 1.12
C ILE A 138 -1.81 15.08 2.10
#